data_6f916fe8ebddddcf530d61033ca28869
#
_entry.id   6f916fe8ebddddcf530d61033ca28869
#
_cell.length_a   1.000
_cell.length_b   1.000
_cell.length_c   1.000
_cell.angle_alpha   90.00
_cell.angle_beta   90.00
_cell.angle_gamma   90.00
#
_symmetry.space_group_name_H-M   'P 1'
#
loop_
_entity.id
_entity.type
_entity.pdbx_description
1 polymer ?
#
loop_
_entity_poly.entity_id
_entity_poly.type
_entity_poly.pdbx_seq_one_letter_code
_entity_poly.pdbx_strand_id
1 'polypeptide(L)'
;MAENLQTTRPAEESWTTVIRPKTGWFDIDLNELWRYRDLITMFVKRNFTVLYKQTILGPAWIILNPLITTIIFNVVFGGMANMPTDGVPGFLFYMAGNTVWTFFANCVNNTANTFVTNSQVFGKVYFPRLTMPISQVLTSLINFGIQAAMYLIFWGYFFATGSGITFTLWALAIPFVMLEVMLLGLGVGIIVSSLTTKYRDLAIAVGFGVQLWMYASPVVYPLSMLDNSPRLKVLVQLNPMTSPIEIFRMATLGTGTVTVFGIVYSLIFTAAALVFGVVLFSRIEKTFMDTV
;
A
#
# COMPACT_ATOMS: atom_id res chain seq x y z
N MET A 1 -25.83 -57.76 -45.14
CA MET A 1 -24.54 -57.16 -44.84
C MET A 1 -24.79 -55.74 -44.38
N ALA A 2 -24.88 -55.55 -43.06
CA ALA A 2 -25.02 -54.24 -42.46
C ALA A 2 -23.67 -53.89 -41.82
N GLU A 3 -23.03 -52.90 -42.38
CA GLU A 3 -21.72 -52.44 -42.01
C GLU A 3 -21.80 -51.56 -40.77
N ASN A 4 -21.27 -52.06 -39.66
CA ASN A 4 -21.17 -51.32 -38.36
C ASN A 4 -20.21 -50.14 -38.54
N LEU A 5 -20.72 -48.97 -38.77
CA LEU A 5 -20.01 -47.70 -38.56
C LEU A 5 -19.85 -47.45 -37.08
N GLN A 6 -18.79 -47.95 -36.48
CA GLN A 6 -18.33 -47.48 -35.16
C GLN A 6 -17.90 -46.02 -35.29
N THR A 7 -18.74 -45.14 -34.83
CA THR A 7 -18.34 -43.73 -34.56
C THR A 7 -17.31 -43.73 -33.44
N THR A 8 -16.05 -43.70 -33.79
CA THR A 8 -14.94 -43.37 -32.88
C THR A 8 -15.20 -41.97 -32.33
N ARG A 9 -15.65 -41.86 -31.07
CA ARG A 9 -15.64 -40.58 -30.33
C ARG A 9 -14.19 -40.09 -30.37
N PRO A 10 -13.98 -38.79 -30.76
CA PRO A 10 -12.63 -38.23 -30.64
C PRO A 10 -12.22 -38.31 -29.18
N ALA A 11 -10.98 -38.71 -28.93
CA ALA A 11 -10.38 -38.72 -27.60
C ALA A 11 -10.65 -37.37 -26.95
N GLU A 12 -11.19 -37.35 -25.72
CA GLU A 12 -11.36 -36.13 -24.95
C GLU A 12 -9.98 -35.49 -24.82
N GLU A 13 -9.74 -34.46 -25.62
CA GLU A 13 -8.54 -33.63 -25.50
C GLU A 13 -8.52 -33.06 -24.08
N SER A 14 -7.61 -33.55 -23.26
CA SER A 14 -7.41 -33.06 -21.90
C SER A 14 -6.80 -31.65 -21.98
N TRP A 15 -7.65 -30.66 -22.06
CA TRP A 15 -7.23 -29.25 -22.04
C TRP A 15 -6.54 -28.96 -20.71
N THR A 16 -5.30 -28.47 -20.77
CA THR A 16 -4.53 -28.05 -19.58
C THR A 16 -5.11 -26.77 -18.96
N THR A 17 -5.82 -25.97 -19.72
CA THR A 17 -6.45 -24.72 -19.26
C THR A 17 -7.67 -24.40 -20.12
N VAL A 18 -8.81 -24.26 -19.49
CA VAL A 18 -10.06 -23.83 -20.14
C VAL A 18 -10.35 -22.41 -19.72
N ILE A 19 -10.24 -21.47 -20.66
CA ILE A 19 -10.58 -20.04 -20.43
C ILE A 19 -12.09 -19.92 -20.62
N ARG A 20 -12.82 -19.64 -19.54
CA ARG A 20 -14.26 -19.36 -19.57
C ARG A 20 -14.51 -17.88 -19.27
N PRO A 21 -15.48 -17.23 -19.93
CA PRO A 21 -15.84 -15.85 -19.58
C PRO A 21 -16.37 -15.81 -18.13
N LYS A 22 -15.74 -14.98 -17.29
CA LYS A 22 -16.14 -14.79 -15.89
C LYS A 22 -17.40 -13.92 -15.87
N THR A 23 -18.54 -14.47 -15.45
CA THR A 23 -19.84 -13.76 -15.43
C THR A 23 -20.22 -13.26 -14.04
N GLY A 24 -19.64 -13.80 -12.97
CA GLY A 24 -19.95 -13.48 -11.56
C GLY A 24 -19.33 -12.14 -11.10
N TRP A 25 -19.95 -11.50 -10.10
CA TRP A 25 -19.45 -10.28 -9.46
C TRP A 25 -18.28 -10.56 -8.50
N PHE A 26 -18.19 -11.79 -7.98
CA PHE A 26 -17.17 -12.28 -7.03
C PHE A 26 -16.30 -13.38 -7.63
N ASP A 27 -16.17 -13.44 -8.95
CA ASP A 27 -15.44 -14.50 -9.66
C ASP A 27 -13.92 -14.27 -9.58
N ILE A 28 -13.41 -14.24 -8.33
CA ILE A 28 -11.99 -14.10 -8.04
C ILE A 28 -11.46 -15.49 -7.75
N ASP A 29 -10.69 -16.03 -8.67
CA ASP A 29 -9.99 -17.29 -8.45
C ASP A 29 -8.62 -17.04 -7.79
N LEU A 30 -8.61 -17.13 -6.45
CA LEU A 30 -7.38 -17.01 -5.67
C LEU A 30 -6.38 -18.14 -6.00
N ASN A 31 -6.87 -19.32 -6.42
CA ASN A 31 -6.01 -20.42 -6.83
C ASN A 31 -5.33 -20.10 -8.16
N GLU A 32 -6.07 -19.49 -9.09
CA GLU A 32 -5.50 -18.99 -10.33
C GLU A 32 -4.42 -17.94 -10.03
N LEU A 33 -4.69 -16.98 -9.14
CA LEU A 33 -3.71 -15.97 -8.74
C LEU A 33 -2.45 -16.58 -8.11
N TRP A 34 -2.60 -17.61 -7.28
CA TRP A 34 -1.47 -18.34 -6.68
C TRP A 34 -0.66 -19.10 -7.72
N ARG A 35 -1.32 -19.63 -8.75
CA ARG A 35 -0.64 -20.27 -9.89
C ARG A 35 0.28 -19.31 -10.66
N TYR A 36 -0.08 -18.01 -10.69
CA TYR A 36 0.70 -16.94 -11.32
C TYR A 36 1.71 -16.24 -10.40
N ARG A 37 2.06 -16.81 -9.23
CA ARG A 37 3.03 -16.23 -8.27
C ARG A 37 4.41 -15.95 -8.89
N ASP A 38 4.84 -16.78 -9.84
CA ASP A 38 6.12 -16.58 -10.53
C ASP A 38 6.08 -15.35 -11.44
N LEU A 39 4.94 -15.10 -12.07
CA LEU A 39 4.68 -13.89 -12.84
C LEU A 39 4.66 -12.64 -11.93
N ILE A 40 4.03 -12.73 -10.75
CA ILE A 40 4.07 -11.65 -9.74
C ILE A 40 5.52 -11.32 -9.38
N THR A 41 6.33 -12.33 -9.09
CA THR A 41 7.75 -12.17 -8.75
C THR A 41 8.54 -11.53 -9.89
N MET A 42 8.26 -11.93 -11.13
CA MET A 42 8.88 -11.34 -12.31
C MET A 42 8.51 -9.86 -12.48
N PHE A 43 7.24 -9.49 -12.25
CA PHE A 43 6.81 -8.10 -12.29
C PHE A 43 7.43 -7.27 -11.16
N VAL A 44 7.54 -7.80 -9.95
CA VAL A 44 8.23 -7.13 -8.83
C VAL A 44 9.68 -6.82 -9.20
N LYS A 45 10.42 -7.82 -9.70
CA LYS A 45 11.81 -7.63 -10.15
C LYS A 45 11.91 -6.59 -11.26
N ARG A 46 11.01 -6.66 -12.26
CA ARG A 46 10.96 -5.68 -13.35
C ARG A 46 10.68 -4.28 -12.81
N ASN A 47 9.66 -4.11 -12.00
CA ASN A 47 9.26 -2.81 -11.47
C ASN A 47 10.39 -2.18 -10.65
N PHE A 48 11.03 -2.96 -9.76
CA PHE A 48 12.17 -2.50 -9.00
C PHE A 48 13.34 -2.10 -9.90
N THR A 49 13.67 -2.91 -10.91
CA THR A 49 14.78 -2.62 -11.82
C THR A 49 14.51 -1.37 -12.66
N VAL A 50 13.29 -1.22 -13.20
CA VAL A 50 12.93 -0.09 -14.08
C VAL A 50 12.95 1.23 -13.33
N LEU A 51 12.52 1.27 -12.07
CA LEU A 51 12.51 2.49 -11.25
C LEU A 51 13.92 3.10 -11.08
N TYR A 52 14.95 2.28 -11.08
CA TYR A 52 16.30 2.72 -10.73
C TYR A 52 17.32 2.57 -11.86
N LYS A 53 16.95 1.86 -12.93
CA LYS A 53 17.80 1.73 -14.11
C LYS A 53 17.88 3.08 -14.82
N GLN A 54 19.12 3.47 -15.17
CA GLN A 54 19.41 4.74 -15.87
C GLN A 54 19.18 6.03 -15.03
N THR A 55 19.13 5.92 -13.70
CA THR A 55 19.12 7.09 -12.81
C THR A 55 20.51 7.29 -12.19
N ILE A 56 20.94 8.56 -11.99
CA ILE A 56 22.27 8.89 -11.43
C ILE A 56 22.45 8.34 -10.02
N LEU A 57 21.43 8.50 -9.17
CA LEU A 57 21.46 8.08 -7.78
C LEU A 57 20.84 6.69 -7.55
N GLY A 58 20.20 6.11 -8.57
CA GLY A 58 19.62 4.78 -8.50
C GLY A 58 18.72 4.57 -7.27
N PRO A 59 18.89 3.44 -6.55
CA PRO A 59 18.09 3.13 -5.36
C PRO A 59 18.28 4.11 -4.20
N ALA A 60 19.30 4.98 -4.21
CA ALA A 60 19.50 5.97 -3.15
C ALA A 60 18.31 6.93 -3.00
N TRP A 61 17.51 7.14 -4.07
CA TRP A 61 16.29 7.93 -3.99
C TRP A 61 15.26 7.38 -3.01
N ILE A 62 15.24 6.06 -2.78
CA ILE A 62 14.35 5.45 -1.78
C ILE A 62 14.65 5.99 -0.37
N ILE A 63 15.92 6.29 -0.11
CA ILE A 63 16.42 6.78 1.18
C ILE A 63 16.35 8.31 1.23
N LEU A 64 16.83 8.98 0.18
CA LEU A 64 16.97 10.43 0.18
C LEU A 64 15.64 11.17 0.29
N ASN A 65 14.60 10.77 -0.45
CA ASN A 65 13.31 11.44 -0.42
C ASN A 65 12.66 11.43 0.98
N PRO A 66 12.49 10.28 1.68
CA PRO A 66 11.96 10.28 3.03
C PRO A 66 12.86 10.99 4.04
N LEU A 67 14.19 10.93 3.86
CA LEU A 67 15.14 11.60 4.73
C LEU A 67 15.01 13.13 4.63
N ILE A 68 15.02 13.67 3.42
CA ILE A 68 14.82 15.11 3.17
C ILE A 68 13.46 15.56 3.72
N THR A 69 12.40 14.82 3.46
CA THR A 69 11.07 15.13 3.98
C THR A 69 11.07 15.15 5.52
N THR A 70 11.73 14.18 6.15
CA THR A 70 11.86 14.13 7.63
C THR A 70 12.64 15.32 8.17
N ILE A 71 13.74 15.73 7.51
CA ILE A 71 14.51 16.91 7.89
C ILE A 71 13.63 18.17 7.80
N ILE A 72 12.91 18.33 6.69
CA ILE A 72 11.99 19.46 6.50
C ILE A 72 10.91 19.46 7.59
N PHE A 73 10.30 18.31 7.88
CA PHE A 73 9.29 18.22 8.94
C PHE A 73 9.86 18.57 10.32
N ASN A 74 11.06 18.08 10.63
CA ASN A 74 11.71 18.40 11.90
C ASN A 74 12.04 19.89 12.03
N VAL A 75 12.47 20.55 10.95
CA VAL A 75 12.77 22.01 10.97
C VAL A 75 11.47 22.81 11.03
N VAL A 76 10.50 22.50 10.19
CA VAL A 76 9.27 23.33 10.09
C VAL A 76 8.35 23.07 11.28
N PHE A 77 7.99 21.82 11.55
CA PHE A 77 7.03 21.52 12.61
C PHE A 77 7.68 21.44 13.99
N GLY A 78 8.87 20.87 14.10
CA GLY A 78 9.61 20.80 15.36
C GLY A 78 10.28 22.12 15.73
N GLY A 79 10.99 22.74 14.80
CA GLY A 79 11.75 23.96 15.08
C GLY A 79 10.95 25.24 15.00
N MET A 80 10.20 25.48 13.91
CA MET A 80 9.50 26.75 13.69
C MET A 80 8.12 26.75 14.36
N ALA A 81 7.34 25.68 14.21
CA ALA A 81 5.99 25.59 14.79
C ALA A 81 5.98 25.07 16.23
N ASN A 82 7.10 24.60 16.76
CA ASN A 82 7.24 24.04 18.11
C ASN A 82 6.15 23.00 18.45
N MET A 83 5.83 22.13 17.48
CA MET A 83 4.85 21.06 17.71
C MET A 83 5.38 20.03 18.71
N PRO A 84 4.54 19.57 19.66
CA PRO A 84 4.95 18.55 20.61
C PRO A 84 5.27 17.24 19.92
N THR A 85 6.21 16.48 20.49
CA THR A 85 6.64 15.18 20.00
C THR A 85 6.57 14.10 21.09
N ASP A 86 5.69 14.28 22.08
CA ASP A 86 5.48 13.39 23.22
C ASP A 86 6.78 13.03 23.99
N GLY A 87 7.74 13.97 24.03
CA GLY A 87 9.00 13.82 24.75
C GLY A 87 10.09 13.00 24.07
N VAL A 88 9.87 12.59 22.79
CA VAL A 88 10.88 11.89 22.00
C VAL A 88 11.59 12.84 21.02
N PRO A 89 12.80 12.50 20.54
CA PRO A 89 13.49 13.30 19.54
C PRO A 89 12.63 13.54 18.31
N GLY A 90 12.39 14.82 17.96
CA GLY A 90 11.50 15.22 16.87
C GLY A 90 11.86 14.56 15.54
N PHE A 91 13.16 14.44 15.24
CA PHE A 91 13.62 13.77 14.02
C PHE A 91 13.08 12.34 13.89
N LEU A 92 13.16 11.54 14.97
CA LEU A 92 12.64 10.16 14.97
C LEU A 92 11.10 10.13 14.95
N PHE A 93 10.46 11.07 15.65
CA PHE A 93 9.01 11.17 15.66
C PHE A 93 8.45 11.38 14.25
N TYR A 94 9.00 12.37 13.51
CA TYR A 94 8.60 12.64 12.13
C TYR A 94 9.00 11.52 11.18
N MET A 95 10.17 10.93 11.39
CA MET A 95 10.64 9.82 10.57
C MET A 95 9.75 8.58 10.71
N ALA A 96 9.30 8.25 11.93
CA ALA A 96 8.40 7.14 12.17
C ALA A 96 7.08 7.32 11.41
N GLY A 97 6.43 8.48 11.56
CA GLY A 97 5.18 8.79 10.85
C GLY A 97 5.36 8.82 9.33
N ASN A 98 6.42 9.46 8.84
CA ASN A 98 6.72 9.57 7.43
C ASN A 98 7.02 8.22 6.77
N THR A 99 7.70 7.31 7.45
CA THR A 99 8.01 5.97 6.93
C THR A 99 6.75 5.15 6.68
N VAL A 100 5.83 5.11 7.65
CA VAL A 100 4.54 4.41 7.51
C VAL A 100 3.67 5.07 6.44
N TRP A 101 3.61 6.41 6.44
CA TRP A 101 2.85 7.17 5.44
C TRP A 101 3.36 6.96 4.02
N THR A 102 4.67 7.04 3.81
CA THR A 102 5.29 6.86 2.48
C THR A 102 5.02 5.46 1.93
N PHE A 103 5.03 4.44 2.79
CA PHE A 103 4.65 3.09 2.40
C PHE A 103 3.20 3.03 1.90
N PHE A 104 2.25 3.57 2.67
CA PHE A 104 0.84 3.68 2.26
C PHE A 104 0.68 4.43 0.93
N ALA A 105 1.27 5.63 0.85
CA ALA A 105 1.20 6.49 -0.33
C ALA A 105 1.74 5.80 -1.59
N ASN A 106 2.87 5.08 -1.47
CA ASN A 106 3.43 4.29 -2.57
C ASN A 106 2.50 3.15 -2.98
N CYS A 107 1.89 2.43 -2.02
CA CYS A 107 0.91 1.38 -2.33
C CYS A 107 -0.27 1.96 -3.11
N VAL A 108 -0.84 3.07 -2.67
CA VAL A 108 -1.98 3.73 -3.35
C VAL A 108 -1.59 4.23 -4.74
N ASN A 109 -0.55 5.06 -4.84
CA ASN A 109 -0.17 5.72 -6.09
C ASN A 109 0.27 4.72 -7.16
N ASN A 110 1.09 3.72 -6.80
CA ASN A 110 1.57 2.72 -7.74
C ASN A 110 0.44 1.82 -8.22
N THR A 111 -0.51 1.46 -7.32
CA THR A 111 -1.68 0.66 -7.68
C THR A 111 -2.66 1.46 -8.54
N ALA A 112 -2.91 2.73 -8.20
CA ALA A 112 -3.81 3.62 -8.93
C ALA A 112 -3.42 3.77 -10.41
N ASN A 113 -2.12 3.77 -10.72
CA ASN A 113 -1.60 3.95 -12.06
C ASN A 113 -1.41 2.63 -12.84
N THR A 114 -1.75 1.48 -12.25
CA THR A 114 -1.43 0.16 -12.81
C THR A 114 -1.97 -0.05 -14.22
N PHE A 115 -3.23 0.28 -14.48
CA PHE A 115 -3.84 0.08 -15.81
C PHE A 115 -3.26 1.02 -16.86
N VAL A 116 -3.07 2.28 -16.53
CA VAL A 116 -2.54 3.27 -17.45
C VAL A 116 -1.11 2.91 -17.87
N THR A 117 -0.27 2.56 -16.88
CA THR A 117 1.15 2.27 -17.12
C THR A 117 1.38 0.94 -17.85
N ASN A 118 0.51 -0.05 -17.67
CA ASN A 118 0.70 -1.41 -18.20
C ASN A 118 -0.33 -1.78 -19.30
N SER A 119 -1.03 -0.83 -19.87
CA SER A 119 -2.07 -1.05 -20.89
C SER A 119 -1.60 -1.93 -22.06
N GLN A 120 -0.36 -1.74 -22.53
CA GLN A 120 0.22 -2.52 -23.62
C GLN A 120 0.44 -4.00 -23.29
N VAL A 121 0.58 -4.35 -22.02
CA VAL A 121 0.80 -5.74 -21.58
C VAL A 121 -0.54 -6.47 -21.49
N PHE A 122 -1.58 -5.80 -21.01
CA PHE A 122 -2.92 -6.38 -20.87
C PHE A 122 -3.57 -6.81 -22.17
N GLY A 123 -3.25 -6.16 -23.29
CA GLY A 123 -3.78 -6.50 -24.60
C GLY A 123 -3.05 -7.66 -25.31
N LYS A 124 -1.88 -8.07 -24.82
CA LYS A 124 -1.02 -9.05 -25.54
C LYS A 124 -0.97 -10.42 -24.89
N VAL A 125 -1.18 -10.52 -23.59
CA VAL A 125 -1.02 -11.76 -22.80
C VAL A 125 -2.16 -11.90 -21.82
N TYR A 126 -2.75 -13.11 -21.79
CA TYR A 126 -3.78 -13.44 -20.79
C TYR A 126 -3.13 -13.81 -19.45
N PHE A 127 -3.51 -13.11 -18.39
CA PHE A 127 -3.21 -13.42 -17.01
C PHE A 127 -4.23 -12.72 -16.08
N PRO A 128 -4.41 -13.19 -14.84
CA PRO A 128 -5.31 -12.54 -13.88
C PRO A 128 -4.84 -11.09 -13.64
N ARG A 129 -5.68 -10.11 -13.94
CA ARG A 129 -5.27 -8.69 -13.94
C ARG A 129 -4.88 -8.18 -12.56
N LEU A 130 -5.41 -8.78 -11.47
CA LEU A 130 -5.00 -8.48 -10.09
C LEU A 130 -3.51 -8.76 -9.82
N THR A 131 -2.85 -9.58 -10.64
CA THR A 131 -1.40 -9.84 -10.58
C THR A 131 -0.58 -8.54 -10.61
N MET A 132 -0.99 -7.57 -11.42
CA MET A 132 -0.30 -6.28 -11.55
C MET A 132 -0.42 -5.41 -10.29
N PRO A 133 -1.62 -5.07 -9.77
CA PRO A 133 -1.78 -4.35 -8.51
C PRO A 133 -1.02 -4.98 -7.35
N ILE A 134 -1.09 -6.30 -7.21
CA ILE A 134 -0.36 -7.04 -6.17
C ILE A 134 1.15 -6.87 -6.34
N SER A 135 1.68 -6.96 -7.56
CA SER A 135 3.11 -6.76 -7.81
C SER A 135 3.58 -5.35 -7.46
N GLN A 136 2.75 -4.33 -7.67
CA GLN A 136 3.06 -2.94 -7.29
C GLN A 136 3.17 -2.76 -5.78
N VAL A 137 2.23 -3.35 -5.04
CA VAL A 137 2.23 -3.28 -3.58
C VAL A 137 3.41 -4.05 -2.98
N LEU A 138 3.74 -5.23 -3.53
CA LEU A 138 4.94 -5.98 -3.12
C LEU A 138 6.24 -5.22 -3.45
N THR A 139 6.29 -4.50 -4.56
CA THR A 139 7.43 -3.61 -4.87
C THR A 139 7.53 -2.48 -3.84
N SER A 140 6.38 -1.90 -3.43
CA SER A 140 6.33 -0.88 -2.38
C SER A 140 6.77 -1.43 -1.01
N LEU A 141 6.51 -2.72 -0.72
CA LEU A 141 6.99 -3.38 0.49
C LEU A 141 8.52 -3.53 0.51
N ILE A 142 9.16 -3.80 -0.63
CA ILE A 142 10.62 -3.82 -0.73
C ILE A 142 11.19 -2.42 -0.44
N ASN A 143 10.60 -1.37 -1.03
CA ASN A 143 11.00 0.01 -0.77
C ASN A 143 10.83 0.38 0.71
N PHE A 144 9.72 -0.06 1.34
CA PHE A 144 9.51 0.11 2.77
C PHE A 144 10.60 -0.60 3.58
N GLY A 145 11.01 -1.83 3.22
CA GLY A 145 12.10 -2.55 3.88
C GLY A 145 13.41 -1.74 3.91
N ILE A 146 13.76 -1.07 2.81
CA ILE A 146 14.94 -0.20 2.73
C ILE A 146 14.77 1.04 3.64
N GLN A 147 13.59 1.65 3.63
CA GLN A 147 13.28 2.80 4.51
C GLN A 147 13.26 2.41 5.98
N ALA A 148 12.72 1.24 6.31
CA ALA A 148 12.71 0.71 7.66
C ALA A 148 14.13 0.42 8.17
N ALA A 149 15.02 -0.10 7.31
CA ALA A 149 16.44 -0.27 7.66
C ALA A 149 17.11 1.08 7.96
N MET A 150 16.86 2.09 7.14
CA MET A 150 17.33 3.45 7.42
C MET A 150 16.79 3.98 8.76
N TYR A 151 15.48 3.81 9.01
CA TYR A 151 14.85 4.19 10.27
C TYR A 151 15.53 3.51 11.47
N LEU A 152 15.81 2.21 11.37
CA LEU A 152 16.47 1.44 12.44
C LEU A 152 17.90 1.91 12.70
N ILE A 153 18.64 2.36 11.68
CA ILE A 153 19.98 2.95 11.85
C ILE A 153 19.90 4.23 12.69
N PHE A 154 18.99 5.15 12.35
CA PHE A 154 18.78 6.36 13.13
C PHE A 154 18.24 6.06 14.53
N TRP A 155 17.30 5.13 14.63
CA TRP A 155 16.80 4.66 15.92
C TRP A 155 17.92 4.15 16.82
N GLY A 156 18.83 3.31 16.30
CA GLY A 156 19.99 2.80 17.03
C GLY A 156 20.96 3.90 17.47
N TYR A 157 21.17 4.91 16.63
CA TYR A 157 21.97 6.08 17.00
C TYR A 157 21.38 6.83 18.19
N PHE A 158 20.07 7.16 18.14
CA PHE A 158 19.41 7.88 19.22
C PHE A 158 19.28 7.03 20.50
N PHE A 159 19.10 5.73 20.37
CA PHE A 159 19.13 4.81 21.52
C PHE A 159 20.51 4.81 22.20
N ALA A 160 21.58 4.74 21.44
CA ALA A 160 22.94 4.78 21.97
C ALA A 160 23.31 6.13 22.64
N THR A 161 22.69 7.23 22.20
CA THR A 161 22.87 8.55 22.82
C THR A 161 22.02 8.80 24.06
N GLY A 162 21.24 7.80 24.52
CA GLY A 162 20.47 7.88 25.77
C GLY A 162 19.20 8.71 25.66
N SER A 163 18.58 8.77 24.49
CA SER A 163 17.35 9.57 24.23
C SER A 163 16.08 9.01 24.87
N GLY A 164 16.16 7.97 25.71
CA GLY A 164 15.02 7.41 26.43
C GLY A 164 14.01 6.62 25.59
N ILE A 165 14.29 6.42 24.30
CA ILE A 165 13.44 5.63 23.41
C ILE A 165 13.63 4.13 23.67
N THR A 166 12.55 3.36 23.61
CA THR A 166 12.60 1.91 23.83
C THR A 166 11.65 1.18 22.88
N PHE A 167 12.05 -0.01 22.45
CA PHE A 167 11.09 -0.93 21.85
C PHE A 167 10.13 -1.44 22.93
N THR A 168 8.85 -1.39 22.63
CA THR A 168 7.80 -1.93 23.48
C THR A 168 7.35 -3.31 22.96
N LEU A 169 6.51 -4.01 23.73
CA LEU A 169 5.89 -5.26 23.27
C LEU A 169 5.05 -5.08 21.99
N TRP A 170 4.61 -3.85 21.71
CA TRP A 170 3.94 -3.49 20.46
C TRP A 170 4.81 -3.70 19.22
N ALA A 171 6.12 -3.87 19.35
CA ALA A 171 7.01 -4.22 18.24
C ALA A 171 6.58 -5.52 17.53
N LEU A 172 5.98 -6.46 18.25
CA LEU A 172 5.40 -7.69 17.68
C LEU A 172 4.19 -7.40 16.76
N ALA A 173 3.54 -6.27 16.92
CA ALA A 173 2.43 -5.86 16.08
C ALA A 173 2.87 -5.23 14.74
N ILE A 174 4.14 -4.80 14.60
CA ILE A 174 4.64 -4.13 13.39
C ILE A 174 4.36 -4.92 12.10
N PRO A 175 4.65 -6.24 12.00
CA PRO A 175 4.37 -6.99 10.78
C PRO A 175 2.89 -6.97 10.40
N PHE A 176 1.99 -7.07 11.40
CA PHE A 176 0.54 -7.06 11.19
C PHE A 176 0.06 -5.68 10.76
N VAL A 177 0.56 -4.62 11.38
CA VAL A 177 0.28 -3.23 11.01
C VAL A 177 0.76 -2.93 9.59
N MET A 178 1.95 -3.39 9.22
CA MET A 178 2.46 -3.22 7.86
C MET A 178 1.65 -4.00 6.83
N LEU A 179 1.17 -5.20 7.19
CA LEU A 179 0.24 -5.95 6.36
C LEU A 179 -1.09 -5.20 6.20
N GLU A 180 -1.63 -4.63 7.26
CA GLU A 180 -2.84 -3.81 7.24
C GLU A 180 -2.67 -2.58 6.33
N VAL A 181 -1.58 -1.82 6.47
CA VAL A 181 -1.26 -0.66 5.63
C VAL A 181 -1.13 -1.06 4.16
N MET A 182 -0.49 -2.19 3.89
CA MET A 182 -0.34 -2.76 2.56
C MET A 182 -1.70 -3.07 1.93
N LEU A 183 -2.59 -3.74 2.69
CA LEU A 183 -3.93 -4.12 2.24
C LEU A 183 -4.83 -2.90 2.06
N LEU A 184 -4.76 -1.93 2.96
CA LEU A 184 -5.46 -0.66 2.84
C LEU A 184 -5.02 0.10 1.58
N GLY A 185 -3.71 0.20 1.36
CA GLY A 185 -3.14 0.83 0.17
C GLY A 185 -3.53 0.12 -1.12
N LEU A 186 -3.56 -1.23 -1.11
CA LEU A 186 -4.05 -2.03 -2.23
C LEU A 186 -5.53 -1.76 -2.50
N GLY A 187 -6.39 -1.83 -1.48
CA GLY A 187 -7.83 -1.61 -1.60
C GLY A 187 -8.17 -0.24 -2.16
N VAL A 188 -7.64 0.82 -1.55
CA VAL A 188 -7.81 2.20 -2.02
C VAL A 188 -7.23 2.38 -3.42
N GLY A 189 -6.02 1.85 -3.67
CA GLY A 189 -5.36 1.92 -4.97
C GLY A 189 -6.14 1.24 -6.08
N ILE A 190 -6.75 0.07 -5.82
CA ILE A 190 -7.61 -0.63 -6.79
C ILE A 190 -8.90 0.17 -7.08
N ILE A 191 -9.54 0.76 -6.07
CA ILE A 191 -10.70 1.63 -6.26
C ILE A 191 -10.35 2.77 -7.21
N VAL A 192 -9.25 3.44 -6.92
CA VAL A 192 -8.77 4.55 -7.74
C VAL A 192 -8.38 4.09 -9.14
N SER A 193 -7.64 2.99 -9.26
CA SER A 193 -7.24 2.41 -10.56
C SER A 193 -8.44 2.11 -11.44
N SER A 194 -9.53 1.66 -10.84
CA SER A 194 -10.80 1.43 -11.53
C SER A 194 -11.41 2.71 -12.08
N LEU A 195 -11.31 3.82 -11.35
CA LEU A 195 -11.82 5.12 -11.77
C LEU A 195 -10.92 5.79 -12.82
N THR A 196 -9.60 5.69 -12.66
CA THR A 196 -8.60 6.29 -13.58
C THR A 196 -8.60 5.63 -14.96
N THR A 197 -9.10 4.42 -15.08
CA THR A 197 -9.31 3.75 -16.37
C THR A 197 -10.25 4.55 -17.28
N LYS A 198 -11.28 5.17 -16.70
CA LYS A 198 -12.26 5.98 -17.42
C LYS A 198 -11.83 7.46 -17.54
N TYR A 199 -11.20 7.99 -16.48
CA TYR A 199 -10.84 9.41 -16.38
C TYR A 199 -9.35 9.52 -16.01
N ARG A 200 -8.48 9.75 -17.00
CA ARG A 200 -7.02 9.78 -16.85
C ARG A 200 -6.51 10.91 -15.97
N ASP A 201 -7.22 12.02 -15.88
CA ASP A 201 -6.90 13.17 -15.02
C ASP A 201 -7.05 12.86 -13.52
N LEU A 202 -7.88 11.87 -13.16
CA LEU A 202 -7.98 11.40 -11.76
C LEU A 202 -6.66 10.87 -11.21
N ALA A 203 -5.75 10.36 -12.04
CA ALA A 203 -4.44 9.91 -11.60
C ALA A 203 -3.62 11.06 -10.96
N ILE A 204 -3.73 12.27 -11.52
CA ILE A 204 -3.08 13.48 -10.97
C ILE A 204 -3.78 13.90 -9.68
N ALA A 205 -5.11 13.92 -9.69
CA ALA A 205 -5.92 14.31 -8.53
C ALA A 205 -5.68 13.39 -7.33
N VAL A 206 -5.46 12.10 -7.57
CA VAL A 206 -5.18 11.11 -6.52
C VAL A 206 -3.84 11.37 -5.84
N GLY A 207 -2.77 11.62 -6.61
CA GLY A 207 -1.46 11.97 -6.04
C GLY A 207 -1.57 13.16 -5.09
N PHE A 208 -2.31 14.19 -5.52
CA PHE A 208 -2.57 15.37 -4.71
C PHE A 208 -3.45 15.06 -3.49
N GLY A 209 -4.51 14.26 -3.68
CA GLY A 209 -5.41 13.82 -2.61
C GLY A 209 -4.68 13.02 -1.53
N VAL A 210 -3.81 12.09 -1.90
CA VAL A 210 -2.98 11.32 -0.97
C VAL A 210 -2.04 12.24 -0.20
N GLN A 211 -1.45 13.25 -0.86
CA GLN A 211 -0.58 14.21 -0.17
C GLN A 211 -1.35 15.07 0.84
N LEU A 212 -2.57 15.53 0.51
CA LEU A 212 -3.43 16.25 1.46
C LEU A 212 -3.88 15.36 2.61
N TRP A 213 -4.17 14.09 2.34
CA TRP A 213 -4.57 13.12 3.36
C TRP A 213 -3.48 12.88 4.41
N MET A 214 -2.20 13.06 4.05
CA MET A 214 -1.08 13.01 4.99
C MET A 214 -1.25 14.02 6.14
N TYR A 215 -1.66 15.25 5.83
CA TYR A 215 -1.85 16.29 6.83
C TYR A 215 -3.11 16.07 7.68
N ALA A 216 -4.08 15.33 7.18
CA ALA A 216 -5.24 14.89 7.96
C ALA A 216 -4.95 13.65 8.83
N SER A 217 -3.74 13.09 8.69
CA SER A 217 -3.24 11.94 9.46
C SER A 217 -2.23 12.42 10.50
N PRO A 218 -2.08 11.74 11.65
CA PRO A 218 -1.15 12.16 12.71
C PRO A 218 0.32 11.85 12.33
N VAL A 219 0.75 12.26 11.12
CA VAL A 219 2.13 12.10 10.65
C VAL A 219 3.04 13.16 11.25
N VAL A 220 2.56 14.41 11.28
CA VAL A 220 3.35 15.58 11.69
C VAL A 220 2.99 16.11 13.08
N TYR A 221 1.97 15.55 13.73
CA TYR A 221 1.55 15.90 15.08
C TYR A 221 1.20 14.63 15.88
N PRO A 222 1.33 14.60 17.19
CA PRO A 222 0.88 13.49 18.02
C PRO A 222 -0.63 13.57 18.26
N LEU A 223 -1.30 12.44 18.39
CA LEU A 223 -2.74 12.40 18.67
C LEU A 223 -3.08 12.98 20.06
N SER A 224 -2.14 12.94 21.00
CA SER A 224 -2.23 13.54 22.35
C SER A 224 -2.48 15.05 22.32
N MET A 225 -1.98 15.74 21.29
CA MET A 225 -2.23 17.19 21.10
C MET A 225 -3.72 17.53 20.99
N LEU A 226 -4.55 16.59 20.58
CA LEU A 226 -5.98 16.75 20.37
C LEU A 226 -6.83 16.40 21.61
N ASP A 227 -6.21 16.09 22.76
CA ASP A 227 -6.93 15.70 23.99
C ASP A 227 -7.86 16.81 24.51
N ASN A 228 -7.50 18.06 24.28
CA ASN A 228 -8.32 19.23 24.60
C ASN A 228 -9.47 19.49 23.60
N SER A 229 -9.53 18.74 22.49
CA SER A 229 -10.51 18.92 21.42
C SER A 229 -11.14 17.57 21.03
N PRO A 230 -12.06 17.01 21.84
CA PRO A 230 -12.59 15.66 21.64
C PRO A 230 -13.20 15.43 20.26
N ARG A 231 -13.84 16.42 19.68
CA ARG A 231 -14.45 16.31 18.34
C ARG A 231 -13.40 16.14 17.25
N LEU A 232 -12.31 16.91 17.30
CA LEU A 232 -11.20 16.79 16.33
C LEU A 232 -10.47 15.47 16.52
N LYS A 233 -10.27 15.04 17.77
CA LYS A 233 -9.65 13.75 18.08
C LYS A 233 -10.43 12.60 17.46
N VAL A 234 -11.77 12.58 17.59
CA VAL A 234 -12.62 11.57 16.97
C VAL A 234 -12.51 11.62 15.44
N LEU A 235 -12.52 12.81 14.82
CA LEU A 235 -12.37 12.94 13.37
C LEU A 235 -11.04 12.35 12.87
N VAL A 236 -9.94 12.61 13.59
CA VAL A 236 -8.64 12.04 13.24
C VAL A 236 -8.61 10.54 13.50
N GLN A 237 -9.28 10.02 14.53
CA GLN A 237 -9.41 8.60 14.81
C GLN A 237 -10.24 7.85 13.76
N LEU A 238 -11.18 8.53 13.08
CA LEU A 238 -11.93 7.97 11.93
C LEU A 238 -11.07 7.90 10.65
N ASN A 239 -9.83 8.35 10.69
CA ASN A 239 -8.89 8.13 9.60
C ASN A 239 -8.24 6.75 9.77
N PRO A 240 -8.36 5.83 8.80
CA PRO A 240 -7.82 4.47 8.93
C PRO A 240 -6.30 4.41 9.09
N MET A 241 -5.58 5.45 8.69
CA MET A 241 -4.12 5.51 8.85
C MET A 241 -3.67 5.96 10.25
N THR A 242 -4.57 6.49 11.08
CA THR A 242 -4.22 6.97 12.43
C THR A 242 -3.71 5.84 13.30
N SER A 243 -4.44 4.74 13.39
CA SER A 243 -4.08 3.59 14.22
C SER A 243 -2.73 2.95 13.81
N PRO A 244 -2.47 2.66 12.54
CA PRO A 244 -1.17 2.15 12.09
C PRO A 244 0.01 3.05 12.45
N ILE A 245 -0.12 4.36 12.29
CA ILE A 245 0.95 5.32 12.61
C ILE A 245 1.22 5.36 14.11
N GLU A 246 0.16 5.45 14.93
CA GLU A 246 0.29 5.49 16.39
C GLU A 246 0.83 4.17 16.97
N ILE A 247 0.42 3.01 16.43
CA ILE A 247 0.98 1.72 16.83
C ILE A 247 2.46 1.62 16.48
N PHE A 248 2.86 2.08 15.30
CA PHE A 248 4.27 2.06 14.91
C PHE A 248 5.12 2.95 15.83
N ARG A 249 4.63 4.14 16.21
CA ARG A 249 5.30 4.99 17.20
C ARG A 249 5.35 4.35 18.58
N MET A 250 4.24 3.79 19.06
CA MET A 250 4.19 3.09 20.33
C MET A 250 5.18 1.91 20.34
N ALA A 251 5.28 1.18 19.25
CA ALA A 251 6.17 0.04 19.10
C ALA A 251 7.65 0.42 19.16
N THR A 252 8.03 1.53 18.51
CA THR A 252 9.44 1.89 18.29
C THR A 252 9.95 3.01 19.17
N LEU A 253 9.07 3.92 19.61
CA LEU A 253 9.47 5.09 20.40
C LEU A 253 8.94 5.04 21.84
N GLY A 254 8.01 4.10 22.14
CA GLY A 254 7.35 4.02 23.44
C GLY A 254 6.28 5.09 23.67
N THR A 255 5.98 5.89 22.66
CA THR A 255 4.98 6.98 22.71
C THR A 255 3.93 6.81 21.61
N GLY A 256 2.68 7.11 21.93
CA GLY A 256 1.55 7.00 20.97
C GLY A 256 0.24 6.74 21.69
N THR A 257 -0.86 7.13 21.07
CA THR A 257 -2.20 6.94 21.61
C THR A 257 -2.92 5.81 20.86
N VAL A 258 -2.79 4.60 21.37
CA VAL A 258 -3.42 3.41 20.77
C VAL A 258 -4.76 3.16 21.43
N THR A 259 -5.85 3.10 20.64
CA THR A 259 -7.20 2.80 21.12
C THR A 259 -7.74 1.57 20.42
N VAL A 260 -8.47 0.71 21.16
CA VAL A 260 -9.12 -0.47 20.59
C VAL A 260 -10.11 -0.06 19.48
N PHE A 261 -10.85 1.04 19.70
CA PHE A 261 -11.75 1.59 18.70
C PHE A 261 -11.02 1.92 17.38
N GLY A 262 -9.86 2.61 17.44
CA GLY A 262 -9.08 2.95 16.27
C GLY A 262 -8.59 1.72 15.50
N ILE A 263 -8.10 0.69 16.22
CA ILE A 263 -7.65 -0.57 15.61
C ILE A 263 -8.79 -1.25 14.86
N VAL A 264 -9.91 -1.46 15.55
CA VAL A 264 -11.07 -2.16 14.97
C VAL A 264 -11.64 -1.38 13.78
N TYR A 265 -11.74 -0.05 13.90
CA TYR A 265 -12.20 0.80 12.80
C TYR A 265 -11.28 0.70 11.58
N SER A 266 -9.97 0.81 11.78
CA SER A 266 -8.98 0.71 10.69
C SER A 266 -9.05 -0.63 9.98
N LEU A 267 -9.15 -1.74 10.72
CA LEU A 267 -9.30 -3.10 10.16
C LEU A 267 -10.61 -3.26 9.36
N ILE A 268 -11.73 -2.77 9.91
CA ILE A 268 -13.03 -2.81 9.20
C ILE A 268 -12.97 -1.98 7.93
N PHE A 269 -12.42 -0.77 8.01
CA PHE A 269 -12.26 0.10 6.85
C PHE A 269 -11.37 -0.54 5.78
N THR A 270 -10.25 -1.14 6.18
CA THR A 270 -9.33 -1.87 5.28
C THR A 270 -10.05 -3.03 4.59
N ALA A 271 -10.78 -3.85 5.34
CA ALA A 271 -11.57 -4.96 4.78
C ALA A 271 -12.64 -4.46 3.80
N ALA A 272 -13.37 -3.40 4.16
CA ALA A 272 -14.37 -2.78 3.30
C ALA A 272 -13.77 -2.21 2.01
N ALA A 273 -12.62 -1.49 2.11
CA ALA A 273 -11.92 -0.94 0.96
C ALA A 273 -11.42 -2.04 0.01
N LEU A 274 -10.89 -3.14 0.55
CA LEU A 274 -10.48 -4.28 -0.26
C LEU A 274 -11.65 -4.94 -0.98
N VAL A 275 -12.71 -5.29 -0.25
CA VAL A 275 -13.88 -5.95 -0.84
C VAL A 275 -14.49 -5.06 -1.92
N PHE A 276 -14.74 -3.79 -1.60
CA PHE A 276 -15.31 -2.84 -2.56
C PHE A 276 -14.38 -2.63 -3.77
N GLY A 277 -13.07 -2.47 -3.53
CA GLY A 277 -12.07 -2.31 -4.57
C GLY A 277 -12.05 -3.49 -5.53
N VAL A 278 -12.01 -4.70 -5.01
CA VAL A 278 -11.98 -5.92 -5.82
C VAL A 278 -13.28 -6.14 -6.61
N VAL A 279 -14.44 -5.87 -6.01
CA VAL A 279 -15.74 -5.93 -6.72
C VAL A 279 -15.80 -4.90 -7.85
N LEU A 280 -15.38 -3.66 -7.58
CA LEU A 280 -15.36 -2.61 -8.59
C LEU A 280 -14.39 -2.96 -9.74
N PHE A 281 -13.22 -3.49 -9.39
CA PHE A 281 -12.21 -3.94 -10.34
C PHE A 281 -12.71 -5.04 -11.27
N SER A 282 -13.35 -6.07 -10.71
CA SER A 282 -13.93 -7.19 -11.48
C SER A 282 -14.99 -6.71 -12.46
N ARG A 283 -15.72 -5.64 -12.14
CA ARG A 283 -16.71 -5.05 -13.01
C ARG A 283 -16.09 -4.29 -14.18
N ILE A 284 -15.04 -3.50 -13.90
CA ILE A 284 -14.37 -2.67 -14.92
C ILE A 284 -13.48 -3.52 -15.81
N GLU A 285 -12.89 -4.59 -15.28
CA GLU A 285 -12.10 -5.56 -16.05
C GLU A 285 -12.84 -6.08 -17.28
N LYS A 286 -14.16 -6.30 -17.18
CA LYS A 286 -15.00 -6.78 -18.28
C LYS A 286 -15.19 -5.73 -19.39
N THR A 287 -15.26 -4.47 -19.02
CA THR A 287 -15.51 -3.35 -19.95
C THR A 287 -14.21 -2.74 -20.52
N PHE A 288 -13.06 -3.10 -19.94
CA PHE A 288 -11.76 -2.51 -20.29
C PHE A 288 -11.36 -2.77 -21.74
N MET A 289 -11.68 -3.94 -22.31
CA MET A 289 -11.36 -4.29 -23.71
C MET A 289 -12.19 -3.49 -24.71
N ASP A 290 -13.32 -2.92 -24.28
CA ASP A 290 -14.19 -2.13 -25.15
C ASP A 290 -13.82 -0.64 -25.16
N THR A 291 -12.91 -0.21 -24.24
CA THR A 291 -12.57 1.22 -24.04
C THR A 291 -11.11 1.58 -24.36
N VAL A 292 -10.26 0.60 -24.66
CA VAL A 292 -8.87 0.74 -25.10
C VAL A 292 -8.68 0.24 -26.51
#